data_e6aa7937a3981c152baf31dacc1772c8
#
_entry.id   e6aa7937a3981c152baf31dacc1772c8
#
_cell.length_a   1.000
_cell.length_b   1.000
_cell.length_c   1.000
_cell.angle_alpha   90.00
_cell.angle_beta   90.00
_cell.angle_gamma   90.00
#
_symmetry.space_group_name_H-M   'P 1'
#
loop_
_entity.id
_entity.type
_entity.pdbx_description
1 polymer ?
#
loop_
_entity_poly.entity_id
_entity_poly.type
_entity_poly.pdbx_seq_one_letter_code
_entity_poly.pdbx_strand_id
1 'polypeptide(L)'
;MSKLNLSDSLTELPFNKIFFKLAVPNVCATFFAAATVIFDLWYIGKIGISELAGVAYIFPIYMLTSMLSNGAFGGAVSGATARAFGSKNIQQAECIFRSAIVIAFLGAILMMLLFFSFSEKFFIYYKVDKQVSLAAITYGNILINGIVLIWLFNI
;
A
#
# COMPACT_ATOMS: atom_id res chain seq x y z
N MET A 1 -27.46 -27.90 -5.18
CA MET A 1 -26.05 -27.47 -5.34
C MET A 1 -25.61 -26.80 -4.06
N SER A 2 -24.92 -27.55 -3.17
CA SER A 2 -24.46 -27.03 -1.87
C SER A 2 -23.41 -25.97 -2.12
N LYS A 3 -23.63 -24.77 -1.59
CA LYS A 3 -22.58 -23.73 -1.47
C LYS A 3 -21.51 -24.34 -0.54
N LEU A 4 -20.47 -24.93 -1.11
CA LEU A 4 -19.26 -25.23 -0.38
C LEU A 4 -18.76 -23.91 0.21
N ASN A 5 -18.90 -23.75 1.51
CA ASN A 5 -18.32 -22.61 2.21
C ASN A 5 -16.81 -22.67 2.00
N LEU A 6 -16.23 -21.65 1.39
CA LEU A 6 -14.78 -21.59 1.08
C LEU A 6 -13.94 -21.83 2.35
N SER A 7 -14.44 -21.42 3.51
CA SER A 7 -13.81 -21.63 4.81
C SER A 7 -13.72 -23.12 5.19
N ASP A 8 -14.77 -23.89 4.97
CA ASP A 8 -14.80 -25.30 5.32
C ASP A 8 -13.89 -26.13 4.41
N SER A 9 -13.76 -25.70 3.14
CA SER A 9 -12.86 -26.35 2.18
C SER A 9 -11.37 -26.10 2.47
N LEU A 10 -11.01 -25.00 3.15
CA LEU A 10 -9.63 -24.69 3.48
C LEU A 10 -9.15 -25.43 4.74
N THR A 11 -10.03 -25.70 5.70
CA THR A 11 -9.68 -26.41 6.94
C THR A 11 -9.53 -27.91 6.76
N GLU A 12 -10.15 -28.49 5.71
CA GLU A 12 -10.10 -29.93 5.42
C GLU A 12 -8.99 -30.35 4.44
N LEU A 13 -8.35 -29.40 3.76
CA LEU A 13 -7.31 -29.69 2.79
C LEU A 13 -5.96 -29.99 3.48
N PRO A 14 -5.15 -30.92 2.93
CA PRO A 14 -3.78 -31.14 3.44
C PRO A 14 -2.95 -29.86 3.30
N PHE A 15 -2.11 -29.61 4.31
CA PHE A 15 -1.29 -28.41 4.45
C PHE A 15 -0.59 -27.97 3.15
N ASN A 16 -0.01 -28.90 2.42
CA ASN A 16 0.70 -28.60 1.16
C ASN A 16 -0.21 -27.95 0.10
N LYS A 17 -1.46 -28.41 -0.03
CA LYS A 17 -2.41 -27.84 -1.00
C LYS A 17 -2.86 -26.44 -0.59
N ILE A 18 -3.09 -26.21 0.70
CA ILE A 18 -3.44 -24.89 1.24
C ILE A 18 -2.28 -23.93 1.00
N PHE A 19 -1.06 -24.35 1.33
CA PHE A 19 0.14 -23.56 1.17
C PHE A 19 0.33 -23.08 -0.28
N PHE A 20 0.32 -24.00 -1.24
CA PHE A 20 0.48 -23.62 -2.66
C PHE A 20 -0.68 -22.77 -3.17
N LYS A 21 -1.92 -23.06 -2.76
CA LYS A 21 -3.10 -22.29 -3.18
C LYS A 21 -3.06 -20.82 -2.72
N LEU A 22 -2.46 -20.55 -1.55
CA LEU A 22 -2.34 -19.20 -1.02
C LEU A 22 -0.99 -18.54 -1.38
N ALA A 23 0.11 -19.29 -1.37
CA ALA A 23 1.44 -18.75 -1.60
C ALA A 23 1.66 -18.37 -3.08
N VAL A 24 1.26 -19.21 -4.03
CA VAL A 24 1.52 -18.98 -5.45
C VAL A 24 0.91 -17.65 -5.95
N PRO A 25 -0.38 -17.35 -5.74
CA PRO A 25 -0.94 -16.08 -6.15
C PRO A 25 -0.25 -14.88 -5.48
N ASN A 26 0.11 -15.01 -4.21
CA ASN A 26 0.78 -13.93 -3.47
C ASN A 26 2.21 -13.68 -3.98
N VAL A 27 2.97 -14.73 -4.24
CA VAL A 27 4.31 -14.63 -4.86
C VAL A 27 4.22 -14.00 -6.26
N CYS A 28 3.26 -14.42 -7.08
CA CYS A 28 3.05 -13.82 -8.39
C CYS A 28 2.71 -12.32 -8.27
N ALA A 29 1.80 -11.96 -7.38
CA ALA A 29 1.43 -10.56 -7.15
C ALA A 29 2.63 -9.71 -6.70
N THR A 30 3.43 -10.23 -5.77
CA THR A 30 4.65 -9.56 -5.28
C THR A 30 5.70 -9.43 -6.37
N PHE A 31 5.86 -10.45 -7.21
CA PHE A 31 6.78 -10.42 -8.35
C PHE A 31 6.38 -9.32 -9.35
N PHE A 32 5.11 -9.25 -9.73
CA PHE A 32 4.63 -8.20 -10.64
C PHE A 32 4.75 -6.80 -10.02
N ALA A 33 4.47 -6.65 -8.72
CA ALA A 33 4.67 -5.40 -8.02
C ALA A 33 6.14 -4.96 -8.03
N ALA A 34 7.07 -5.87 -7.75
CA ALA A 34 8.50 -5.58 -7.83
C ALA A 34 8.96 -5.24 -9.25
N ALA A 35 8.47 -5.97 -10.25
CA ALA A 35 8.75 -5.68 -11.66
C ALA A 35 8.28 -4.27 -12.06
N THR A 36 7.10 -3.85 -11.61
CA THR A 36 6.58 -2.51 -11.86
C THR A 36 7.52 -1.43 -11.32
N VAL A 37 8.03 -1.58 -10.10
CA VAL A 37 8.98 -0.62 -9.52
C VAL A 37 10.28 -0.56 -10.32
N ILE A 38 10.79 -1.71 -10.77
CA ILE A 38 12.02 -1.76 -11.59
C ILE A 38 11.81 -1.04 -12.93
N PHE A 39 10.68 -1.28 -13.60
CA PHE A 39 10.35 -0.59 -14.85
C PHE A 39 10.17 0.90 -14.67
N ASP A 40 9.51 1.33 -13.59
CA ASP A 40 9.32 2.74 -13.26
C ASP A 40 10.69 3.44 -13.11
N LEU A 41 11.58 2.90 -12.28
CA LEU A 41 12.94 3.43 -12.09
C LEU A 41 13.75 3.42 -13.38
N TRP A 42 13.60 2.41 -14.22
CA TRP A 42 14.31 2.34 -15.50
C TRP A 42 13.86 3.44 -16.47
N TYR A 43 12.54 3.70 -16.56
CA TYR A 43 12.01 4.79 -17.39
C TYR A 43 12.44 6.16 -16.86
N ILE A 44 12.37 6.38 -15.56
CA ILE A 44 12.80 7.63 -14.92
C ILE A 44 14.29 7.85 -15.13
N GLY A 45 15.12 6.82 -15.00
CA GLY A 45 16.55 6.89 -15.27
C GLY A 45 16.91 7.27 -16.70
N LYS A 46 16.01 7.02 -17.68
CA LYS A 46 16.19 7.48 -19.05
C LYS A 46 15.86 8.97 -19.25
N ILE A 47 15.05 9.55 -18.38
CA ILE A 47 14.71 10.98 -18.43
C ILE A 47 15.91 11.81 -17.98
N GLY A 48 16.51 11.45 -16.83
CA GLY A 48 17.69 12.13 -16.33
C GLY A 48 18.12 11.70 -14.93
N ILE A 49 19.33 12.08 -14.56
CA ILE A 49 19.91 11.75 -13.26
C ILE A 49 19.20 12.54 -12.14
N SER A 50 18.81 13.78 -12.43
CA SER A 50 18.09 14.64 -11.47
C SER A 50 16.72 14.09 -11.12
N GLU A 51 16.01 13.54 -12.09
CA GLU A 51 14.70 12.90 -11.92
C GLU A 51 14.82 11.62 -11.09
N LEU A 52 15.82 10.80 -11.40
CA LEU A 52 16.10 9.59 -10.62
C LEU A 52 16.48 9.91 -9.17
N ALA A 53 17.30 10.94 -8.96
CA ALA A 53 17.64 11.42 -7.62
C ALA A 53 16.40 11.96 -6.89
N GLY A 54 15.52 12.66 -7.59
CA GLY A 54 14.24 13.15 -7.04
C GLY A 54 13.35 12.02 -6.52
N VAL A 55 13.22 10.94 -7.29
CA VAL A 55 12.47 9.75 -6.87
C VAL A 55 13.10 9.11 -5.64
N ALA A 56 14.43 9.05 -5.55
CA ALA A 56 15.13 8.49 -4.39
C ALA A 56 14.78 9.22 -3.08
N TYR A 57 14.53 10.54 -3.12
CA TYR A 57 14.05 11.28 -1.95
C TYR A 57 12.61 10.96 -1.56
N ILE A 58 11.75 10.64 -2.53
CA ILE A 58 10.33 10.33 -2.28
C ILE A 58 10.14 8.88 -1.85
N PHE A 59 11.01 7.99 -2.27
CA PHE A 59 10.90 6.55 -2.01
C PHE A 59 10.74 6.19 -0.52
N PRO A 60 11.50 6.76 0.44
CA PRO A 60 11.29 6.50 1.86
C PRO A 60 9.90 6.92 2.35
N ILE A 61 9.36 8.03 1.84
CA ILE A 61 8.02 8.53 2.19
C ILE A 61 6.96 7.56 1.67
N TYR A 62 7.11 7.10 0.43
CA TYR A 62 6.25 6.08 -0.17
C TYR A 62 6.31 4.77 0.61
N MET A 63 7.50 4.30 0.99
CA MET A 63 7.69 3.08 1.79
C MET A 63 7.04 3.19 3.16
N LEU A 64 7.23 4.31 3.87
CA LEU A 64 6.58 4.55 5.16
C LEU A 64 5.06 4.48 5.02
N THR A 65 4.51 5.17 4.04
CA THR A 65 3.07 5.18 3.77
C THR A 65 2.54 3.79 3.45
N SER A 66 3.24 3.05 2.61
CA SER A 66 2.88 1.68 2.23
C SER A 66 2.95 0.72 3.42
N MET A 67 3.95 0.83 4.28
CA MET A 67 4.08 0.04 5.50
C MET A 67 2.96 0.34 6.51
N LEU A 68 2.58 1.60 6.67
CA LEU A 68 1.46 1.98 7.54
C LEU A 68 0.14 1.45 7.00
N SER A 69 -0.10 1.62 5.71
CA SER A 69 -1.35 1.23 5.05
C SER A 69 -1.49 -0.30 4.96
N ASN A 70 -0.55 -1.00 4.37
CA ASN A 70 -0.62 -2.45 4.14
C ASN A 70 -0.20 -3.24 5.39
N GLY A 71 0.99 -2.95 5.94
CA GLY A 71 1.57 -3.75 7.01
C GLY A 71 0.83 -3.62 8.33
N ALA A 72 0.72 -2.39 8.83
CA ALA A 72 0.11 -2.17 10.15
C ALA A 72 -1.42 -2.20 10.07
N PHE A 73 -2.00 -1.34 9.23
CA PHE A 73 -3.44 -1.15 9.19
C PHE A 73 -4.16 -2.29 8.45
N GLY A 74 -3.74 -2.61 7.23
CA GLY A 74 -4.34 -3.71 6.43
C GLY A 74 -4.23 -5.06 7.13
N GLY A 75 -3.07 -5.36 7.75
CA GLY A 75 -2.88 -6.56 8.55
C GLY A 75 -3.81 -6.64 9.76
N ALA A 76 -4.01 -5.53 10.46
CA ALA A 76 -4.93 -5.45 11.61
C ALA A 76 -6.39 -5.68 11.18
N VAL A 77 -6.83 -5.02 10.11
CA VAL A 77 -8.19 -5.15 9.55
C VAL A 77 -8.43 -6.57 9.07
N SER A 78 -7.52 -7.14 8.29
CA SER A 78 -7.60 -8.51 7.78
C SER A 78 -7.70 -9.51 8.94
N GLY A 79 -6.86 -9.39 9.96
CA GLY A 79 -6.90 -10.27 11.13
C GLY A 79 -8.19 -10.12 11.96
N ALA A 80 -8.69 -8.90 12.14
CA ALA A 80 -9.94 -8.66 12.87
C ALA A 80 -11.15 -9.21 12.11
N THR A 81 -11.19 -8.98 10.79
CA THR A 81 -12.25 -9.47 9.92
C THR A 81 -12.27 -11.01 9.85
N ALA A 82 -11.09 -11.65 9.75
CA ALA A 82 -10.98 -13.10 9.77
C ALA A 82 -11.52 -13.72 11.08
N ARG A 83 -11.23 -13.10 12.23
CA ARG A 83 -11.77 -13.54 13.53
C ARG A 83 -13.29 -13.39 13.61
N ALA A 84 -13.84 -12.26 13.09
CA ALA A 84 -15.27 -12.04 13.07
C ALA A 84 -16.01 -13.07 12.18
N PHE A 85 -15.44 -13.40 11.01
CA PHE A 85 -15.98 -14.47 10.16
C PHE A 85 -15.84 -15.84 10.80
N GLY A 86 -14.72 -16.14 11.46
CA GLY A 86 -14.51 -17.41 12.18
C GLY A 86 -15.52 -17.62 13.31
N SER A 87 -15.93 -16.55 14.01
CA SER A 87 -16.98 -16.58 15.02
C SER A 87 -18.41 -16.49 14.44
N LYS A 88 -18.57 -16.50 13.12
CA LYS A 88 -19.86 -16.36 12.40
C LYS A 88 -20.59 -15.04 12.71
N ASN A 89 -19.88 -14.04 13.22
CA ASN A 89 -20.45 -12.74 13.52
C ASN A 89 -20.28 -11.77 12.33
N ILE A 90 -21.18 -11.91 11.35
CA ILE A 90 -21.16 -11.12 10.12
C ILE A 90 -21.34 -9.62 10.42
N GLN A 91 -22.18 -9.29 11.41
CA GLN A 91 -22.44 -7.90 11.79
C GLN A 91 -21.17 -7.21 12.32
N GLN A 92 -20.37 -7.94 13.10
CA GLN A 92 -19.07 -7.44 13.55
C GLN A 92 -18.10 -7.28 12.39
N ALA A 93 -18.05 -8.19 11.43
CA ALA A 93 -17.20 -8.08 10.25
C ALA A 93 -17.54 -6.84 9.40
N GLU A 94 -18.84 -6.58 9.19
CA GLU A 94 -19.29 -5.35 8.50
C GLU A 94 -18.91 -4.07 9.24
N CYS A 95 -19.05 -4.06 10.55
CA CYS A 95 -18.66 -2.91 11.38
C CYS A 95 -17.16 -2.61 11.27
N ILE A 96 -16.32 -3.67 11.35
CA ILE A 96 -14.85 -3.56 11.16
C ILE A 96 -14.55 -2.98 9.79
N PHE A 97 -15.16 -3.50 8.73
CA PHE A 97 -14.88 -3.07 7.37
C PHE A 97 -15.28 -1.59 7.14
N ARG A 98 -16.46 -1.19 7.60
CA ARG A 98 -16.90 0.22 7.53
C ARG A 98 -15.96 1.16 8.29
N SER A 99 -15.57 0.78 9.50
CA SER A 99 -14.61 1.55 10.29
C SER A 99 -13.23 1.63 9.61
N ALA A 100 -12.81 0.53 8.98
CA ALA A 100 -11.56 0.49 8.24
C ALA A 100 -11.54 1.47 7.06
N ILE A 101 -12.62 1.57 6.28
CA ILE A 101 -12.72 2.54 5.18
C ILE A 101 -12.55 3.97 5.70
N VAL A 102 -13.22 4.32 6.80
CA VAL A 102 -13.13 5.67 7.38
C VAL A 102 -11.72 5.97 7.86
N ILE A 103 -11.11 5.04 8.59
CA ILE A 103 -9.74 5.19 9.11
C ILE A 103 -8.72 5.29 7.97
N ALA A 104 -8.86 4.48 6.92
CA ALA A 104 -7.99 4.55 5.75
C ALA A 104 -8.10 5.90 5.04
N PHE A 105 -9.31 6.41 4.87
CA PHE A 105 -9.53 7.72 4.27
C PHE A 105 -8.91 8.84 5.10
N LEU A 106 -9.11 8.83 6.41
CA LEU A 106 -8.51 9.81 7.32
C LEU A 106 -6.98 9.70 7.35
N GLY A 107 -6.43 8.48 7.37
CA GLY A 107 -4.99 8.23 7.31
C GLY A 107 -4.37 8.73 6.01
N ALA A 108 -5.01 8.49 4.89
CA ALA A 108 -4.57 8.97 3.58
C ALA A 108 -4.59 10.50 3.51
N ILE A 109 -5.65 11.15 4.00
CA ILE A 109 -5.74 12.62 4.07
C ILE A 109 -4.64 13.17 4.97
N LEU A 110 -4.40 12.56 6.13
CA LEU A 110 -3.34 12.99 7.03
C LEU A 110 -1.97 12.94 6.34
N MET A 111 -1.64 11.86 5.64
CA MET A 111 -0.40 11.74 4.87
C MET A 111 -0.30 12.78 3.77
N MET A 112 -1.40 13.05 3.08
CA MET A 112 -1.49 14.08 2.04
C MET A 112 -1.21 15.47 2.62
N LEU A 113 -1.83 15.83 3.73
CA LEU A 113 -1.61 17.11 4.41
C LEU A 113 -0.17 17.26 4.91
N LEU A 114 0.40 16.20 5.49
CA LEU A 114 1.80 16.21 5.92
C LEU A 114 2.74 16.43 4.75
N PHE A 115 2.54 15.72 3.65
CA PHE A 115 3.39 15.89 2.47
C PHE A 115 3.34 17.32 1.92
N PHE A 116 2.15 17.85 1.66
CA PHE A 116 2.01 19.21 1.12
C PHE A 116 2.50 20.31 2.07
N SER A 117 2.42 20.07 3.39
CA SER A 117 2.89 21.04 4.37
C SER A 117 4.41 21.08 4.53
N PHE A 118 5.08 19.95 4.32
CA PHE A 118 6.49 19.79 4.66
C PHE A 118 7.42 19.57 3.46
N SER A 119 6.93 19.12 2.31
CA SER A 119 7.80 18.73 1.19
C SER A 119 8.69 19.87 0.70
N GLU A 120 8.15 21.04 0.40
CA GLU A 120 8.94 22.18 -0.07
C GLU A 120 9.94 22.66 0.98
N LYS A 121 9.48 22.79 2.24
CA LYS A 121 10.32 23.23 3.36
C LYS A 121 11.50 22.30 3.60
N PHE A 122 11.28 21.00 3.44
CA PHE A 122 12.32 19.97 3.56
C PHE A 122 13.43 20.20 2.53
N PHE A 123 13.10 20.36 1.26
CA PHE A 123 14.10 20.56 0.20
C PHE A 123 14.85 21.89 0.33
N ILE A 124 14.16 22.95 0.77
CA ILE A 124 14.79 24.25 1.04
C ILE A 124 15.78 24.14 2.21
N TYR A 125 15.37 23.50 3.31
CA TYR A 125 16.19 23.36 4.50
C TYR A 125 17.49 22.58 4.25
N TYR A 126 17.38 21.47 3.50
CA TYR A 126 18.54 20.64 3.17
C TYR A 126 19.34 21.14 1.95
N LYS A 127 18.99 22.31 1.39
CA LYS A 127 19.67 22.90 0.22
C LYS A 127 19.86 21.93 -0.94
N VAL A 128 18.85 21.10 -1.19
CA VAL A 128 18.87 20.14 -2.31
C VAL A 128 18.87 20.91 -3.63
N ASP A 129 19.59 20.39 -4.63
CA ASP A 129 19.62 20.99 -5.96
C ASP A 129 18.21 21.27 -6.49
N LYS A 130 18.03 22.41 -7.17
CA LYS A 130 16.72 22.87 -7.61
C LYS A 130 16.06 21.91 -8.59
N GLN A 131 16.83 21.27 -9.48
CA GLN A 131 16.27 20.34 -10.46
C GLN A 131 15.82 19.06 -9.78
N VAL A 132 16.63 18.53 -8.85
CA VAL A 132 16.28 17.34 -8.04
C VAL A 132 15.06 17.62 -7.17
N SER A 133 15.00 18.78 -6.53
CA SER A 133 13.86 19.20 -5.69
C SER A 133 12.57 19.29 -6.51
N LEU A 134 12.62 19.89 -7.70
CA LEU A 134 11.47 20.00 -8.59
C LEU A 134 10.99 18.62 -9.05
N ALA A 135 11.91 17.75 -9.45
CA ALA A 135 11.59 16.37 -9.85
C ALA A 135 10.96 15.58 -8.69
N ALA A 136 11.52 15.70 -7.48
CA ALA A 136 10.98 15.06 -6.28
C ALA A 136 9.55 15.51 -5.97
N ILE A 137 9.30 16.82 -5.96
CA ILE A 137 7.97 17.39 -5.69
C ILE A 137 6.97 16.96 -6.77
N THR A 138 7.36 16.99 -8.04
CA THR A 138 6.49 16.58 -9.16
C THR A 138 6.10 15.12 -9.04
N TYR A 139 7.06 14.22 -8.84
CA TYR A 139 6.81 12.79 -8.66
C TYR A 139 6.00 12.52 -7.38
N GLY A 140 6.38 13.16 -6.27
CA GLY A 140 5.70 13.04 -4.99
C GLY A 140 4.24 13.50 -5.05
N ASN A 141 3.94 14.58 -5.77
CA ASN A 141 2.57 15.06 -5.96
C ASN A 141 1.69 14.01 -6.67
N ILE A 142 2.22 13.34 -7.69
CA ILE A 142 1.48 12.28 -8.39
C ILE A 142 1.17 11.12 -7.44
N LEU A 143 2.16 10.64 -6.69
CA LEU A 143 1.99 9.55 -5.74
C LEU A 143 1.01 9.91 -4.62
N ILE A 144 1.16 11.10 -4.05
CA ILE A 144 0.33 11.54 -2.91
C ILE A 144 -1.12 11.79 -3.32
N ASN A 145 -1.38 12.29 -4.51
CA ASN A 145 -2.75 12.41 -5.02
C ASN A 145 -3.42 11.03 -5.19
N GLY A 146 -2.64 10.00 -5.49
CA GLY A 146 -3.12 8.61 -5.56
C GLY A 146 -3.18 7.87 -4.22
N ILE A 147 -2.72 8.47 -3.11
CA ILE A 147 -2.53 7.78 -1.83
C ILE A 147 -3.83 7.21 -1.25
N VAL A 148 -4.95 7.90 -1.45
CA VAL A 148 -6.27 7.44 -1.00
C VAL A 148 -6.62 6.10 -1.63
N LEU A 149 -6.34 5.93 -2.93
CA LEU A 149 -6.58 4.67 -3.64
C LEU A 149 -5.68 3.56 -3.10
N ILE A 150 -4.40 3.87 -2.82
CA ILE A 150 -3.45 2.92 -2.24
C ILE A 150 -3.94 2.43 -0.87
N TRP A 151 -4.40 3.34 -0.01
CA TRP A 151 -4.90 2.98 1.32
C TRP A 151 -6.19 2.16 1.25
N LEU A 152 -7.12 2.50 0.37
CA LEU A 152 -8.35 1.73 0.17
C LEU A 152 -8.10 0.35 -0.43
N PHE A 153 -7.10 0.23 -1.31
CA PHE A 153 -6.73 -1.06 -1.90
C PHE A 153 -6.11 -2.04 -0.89
N ASN A 154 -5.50 -1.52 0.17
CA ASN A 154 -4.81 -2.31 1.19
C ASN A 154 -5.72 -2.75 2.36
N ILE A 155 -7.02 -2.50 2.30
CA ILE A 155 -8.04 -2.98 3.25
C ILE A 155 -8.62 -4.30 2.79
#